data_43793477b1c4ccf9141bb876c5d0ea78
#
_entry.id   43793477b1c4ccf9141bb876c5d0ea78
#
_cell.length_a   1.000
_cell.length_b   1.000
_cell.length_c   1.000
_cell.angle_alpha   90.00
_cell.angle_beta   90.00
_cell.angle_gamma   90.00
#
_symmetry.space_group_name_H-M   'P 1'
#
loop_
_entity.id
_entity.type
_entity.pdbx_description
1 polymer ?
#
loop_
_entity_poly.entity_id
_entity_poly.type
_entity_poly.pdbx_seq_one_letter_code
_entity_poly.pdbx_strand_id
1 'polypeptide(L)'
;MLGVFLVLLGGFLLLSRVPRLPRVNVAAECCALGLWQTSFQYAFYYIAVAMLTGAFGGILNSTQSFLGVIFAHFIYGNADRMTPAKTLGCAVGFAGVLIGTLGNHGSGSGWGVFCMMTATVIFTLSGPWNKSVTKKADSFAVCFINLFVGGLALFVLGAVMGGSLHVQSALAVVVMLYLAFICGAGYVLWALLMKNNPVSRIAIFGFVNPVVNVLLSAVLNGEPLFRWQYLAALVFVCVGIWLVNKAPAKKEGK
;
A
#
# COMPACT_ATOMS: atom_id res chain seq x y z
N MET A 1 -10.46 -15.64 4.38
CA MET A 1 -9.98 -15.02 5.63
C MET A 1 -9.86 -13.50 5.51
N LEU A 2 -9.03 -12.96 4.58
CA LEU A 2 -8.81 -11.52 4.44
C LEU A 2 -10.10 -10.71 4.25
N GLY A 3 -11.03 -11.16 3.40
CA GLY A 3 -12.29 -10.45 3.16
C GLY A 3 -13.12 -10.27 4.43
N VAL A 4 -13.24 -11.33 5.24
CA VAL A 4 -13.92 -11.27 6.55
C VAL A 4 -13.25 -10.27 7.47
N PHE A 5 -11.94 -10.29 7.48
CA PHE A 5 -11.11 -9.38 8.25
C PHE A 5 -11.39 -7.91 7.90
N LEU A 6 -11.40 -7.57 6.62
CA LEU A 6 -11.64 -6.20 6.14
C LEU A 6 -13.10 -5.75 6.40
N VAL A 7 -14.06 -6.68 6.34
CA VAL A 7 -15.46 -6.39 6.71
C VAL A 7 -15.58 -6.09 8.20
N LEU A 8 -14.95 -6.89 9.06
CA LEU A 8 -14.92 -6.64 10.51
C LEU A 8 -14.26 -5.29 10.83
N LEU A 9 -13.21 -4.96 10.12
CA LEU A 9 -12.52 -3.69 10.25
C LEU A 9 -13.39 -2.50 9.85
N GLY A 10 -14.07 -2.60 8.69
CA GLY A 10 -15.06 -1.61 8.29
C GLY A 10 -16.16 -1.45 9.36
N GLY A 11 -16.68 -2.57 9.87
CA GLY A 11 -17.64 -2.57 10.97
C GLY A 11 -17.12 -1.91 12.24
N PHE A 12 -15.86 -2.16 12.63
CA PHE A 12 -15.23 -1.52 13.77
C PHE A 12 -15.10 0.00 13.60
N LEU A 13 -14.73 0.46 12.41
CA LEU A 13 -14.67 1.90 12.11
C LEU A 13 -16.04 2.58 12.20
N LEU A 14 -17.11 1.88 11.82
CA LEU A 14 -18.47 2.34 11.98
C LEU A 14 -18.87 2.48 13.45
N LEU A 15 -18.49 1.51 14.28
CA LEU A 15 -18.78 1.50 15.72
C LEU A 15 -17.96 2.53 16.51
N SER A 16 -16.72 2.79 16.10
CA SER A 16 -15.82 3.72 16.79
C SER A 16 -16.25 5.19 16.67
N ARG A 17 -16.89 5.54 15.56
CA ARG A 17 -17.46 6.87 15.34
C ARG A 17 -18.53 6.78 14.27
N VAL A 18 -19.76 7.22 14.54
CA VAL A 18 -20.82 7.29 13.53
C VAL A 18 -20.39 8.29 12.43
N PRO A 19 -19.92 7.83 11.28
CA PRO A 19 -19.50 8.73 10.22
C PRO A 19 -20.73 9.36 9.58
N ARG A 20 -20.63 10.63 9.18
CA ARG A 20 -21.65 11.23 8.33
C ARG A 20 -21.58 10.55 6.97
N LEU A 21 -22.62 9.78 6.64
CA LEU A 21 -22.68 9.08 5.35
C LEU A 21 -22.65 10.12 4.21
N PRO A 22 -21.84 9.87 3.18
CA PRO A 22 -21.73 10.76 2.03
C PRO A 22 -23.02 10.73 1.19
N ARG A 23 -23.19 11.75 0.34
CA ARG A 23 -24.27 11.75 -0.67
C ARG A 23 -24.12 10.53 -1.57
N VAL A 24 -25.23 10.03 -2.13
CA VAL A 24 -25.30 8.79 -2.92
C VAL A 24 -24.23 8.72 -4.03
N ASN A 25 -24.00 9.82 -4.75
CA ASN A 25 -22.98 9.87 -5.81
C ASN A 25 -21.56 9.68 -5.26
N VAL A 26 -21.26 10.25 -4.09
CA VAL A 26 -19.93 10.10 -3.44
C VAL A 26 -19.81 8.71 -2.81
N ALA A 27 -20.90 8.14 -2.32
CA ALA A 27 -20.92 6.76 -1.83
C ALA A 27 -20.59 5.77 -2.95
N ALA A 28 -21.12 5.96 -4.15
CA ALA A 28 -20.79 5.15 -5.32
C ALA A 28 -19.30 5.26 -5.71
N GLU A 29 -18.73 6.49 -5.66
CA GLU A 29 -17.28 6.68 -5.85
C GLU A 29 -16.47 5.94 -4.77
N CYS A 30 -16.90 5.94 -3.51
CA CYS A 30 -16.27 5.21 -2.42
C CYS A 30 -16.34 3.69 -2.63
N CYS A 31 -17.47 3.16 -3.10
CA CYS A 31 -17.63 1.74 -3.41
C CYS A 31 -16.70 1.32 -4.55
N ALA A 32 -16.66 2.09 -5.63
CA ALA A 32 -15.77 1.83 -6.76
C ALA A 32 -14.29 1.89 -6.34
N LEU A 33 -13.93 2.86 -5.49
CA LEU A 33 -12.60 2.95 -4.90
C LEU A 33 -12.29 1.73 -4.02
N GLY A 34 -13.25 1.25 -3.23
CA GLY A 34 -13.11 0.05 -2.39
C GLY A 34 -12.86 -1.21 -3.22
N LEU A 35 -13.58 -1.39 -4.30
CA LEU A 35 -13.35 -2.50 -5.24
C LEU A 35 -11.96 -2.41 -5.87
N TRP A 36 -11.57 -1.23 -6.33
CA TRP A 36 -10.27 -1.01 -6.98
C TRP A 36 -9.10 -1.14 -5.99
N GLN A 37 -9.10 -0.32 -4.95
CA GLN A 37 -7.98 -0.19 -4.01
C GLN A 37 -7.90 -1.34 -3.01
N THR A 38 -9.05 -1.89 -2.60
CA THR A 38 -9.07 -2.95 -1.58
C THR A 38 -9.21 -4.33 -2.23
N SER A 39 -10.21 -4.58 -3.07
CA SER A 39 -10.40 -5.93 -3.62
C SER A 39 -9.33 -6.31 -4.62
N PHE A 40 -9.17 -5.55 -5.71
CA PHE A 40 -8.21 -5.90 -6.77
C PHE A 40 -6.77 -5.82 -6.26
N GLN A 41 -6.42 -4.74 -5.57
CA GLN A 41 -5.07 -4.54 -5.05
C GLN A 41 -4.67 -5.66 -4.08
N TYR A 42 -5.50 -5.98 -3.07
CA TYR A 42 -5.19 -7.02 -2.11
C TYR A 42 -5.22 -8.43 -2.70
N ALA A 43 -6.07 -8.71 -3.70
CA ALA A 43 -6.05 -9.99 -4.39
C ALA A 43 -4.66 -10.27 -4.99
N PHE A 44 -4.11 -9.34 -5.77
CA PHE A 44 -2.76 -9.47 -6.32
C PHE A 44 -1.68 -9.45 -5.25
N TYR A 45 -1.80 -8.57 -4.26
CA TYR A 45 -0.83 -8.45 -3.17
C TYR A 45 -0.66 -9.75 -2.39
N TYR A 46 -1.75 -10.42 -2.01
CA TYR A 46 -1.68 -11.66 -1.23
C TYR A 46 -1.22 -12.86 -2.05
N ILE A 47 -1.54 -12.92 -3.35
CA ILE A 47 -0.93 -13.90 -4.26
C ILE A 47 0.59 -13.69 -4.29
N ALA A 48 1.04 -12.46 -4.40
CA ALA A 48 2.46 -12.13 -4.41
C ALA A 48 3.16 -12.49 -3.09
N VAL A 49 2.57 -12.12 -1.93
CA VAL A 49 3.14 -12.42 -0.59
C VAL A 49 3.24 -13.92 -0.34
N ALA A 50 2.33 -14.73 -0.88
CA ALA A 50 2.39 -16.19 -0.79
C ALA A 50 3.55 -16.79 -1.62
N MET A 51 4.07 -16.05 -2.61
CA MET A 51 5.08 -16.54 -3.56
C MET A 51 6.46 -15.88 -3.38
N LEU A 52 6.56 -14.82 -2.58
CA LEU A 52 7.77 -14.03 -2.37
C LEU A 52 8.19 -14.10 -0.91
N THR A 53 9.50 -13.93 -0.66
CA THR A 53 9.98 -13.71 0.70
C THR A 53 9.55 -12.32 1.21
N GLY A 54 9.39 -12.16 2.52
CA GLY A 54 8.92 -10.91 3.11
C GLY A 54 9.85 -9.74 2.82
N ALA A 55 11.17 -9.96 2.91
CA ALA A 55 12.17 -8.95 2.59
C ALA A 55 12.09 -8.52 1.12
N PHE A 56 12.01 -9.48 0.20
CA PHE A 56 11.92 -9.18 -1.24
C PHE A 56 10.61 -8.51 -1.62
N GLY A 57 9.49 -9.00 -1.09
CA GLY A 57 8.17 -8.38 -1.25
C GLY A 57 8.14 -6.93 -0.76
N GLY A 58 8.79 -6.64 0.38
CA GLY A 58 8.94 -5.29 0.91
C GLY A 58 9.73 -4.35 0.00
N ILE A 59 10.83 -4.83 -0.59
CA ILE A 59 11.63 -4.08 -1.57
C ILE A 59 10.80 -3.77 -2.81
N LEU A 60 10.11 -4.77 -3.38
CA LEU A 60 9.24 -4.57 -4.54
C LEU A 60 8.10 -3.59 -4.24
N ASN A 61 7.47 -3.72 -3.08
CA ASN A 61 6.37 -2.83 -2.69
C ASN A 61 6.84 -1.37 -2.52
N SER A 62 8.10 -1.13 -2.16
CA SER A 62 8.66 0.24 -2.07
C SER A 62 8.68 1.00 -3.40
N THR A 63 8.55 0.29 -4.53
CA THR A 63 8.40 0.87 -5.87
C THR A 63 7.20 1.82 -5.96
N GLN A 64 6.19 1.67 -5.10
CA GLN A 64 5.05 2.60 -5.01
C GLN A 64 5.48 4.06 -4.81
N SER A 65 6.57 4.32 -4.08
CA SER A 65 7.07 5.67 -3.86
C SER A 65 7.55 6.32 -5.15
N PHE A 66 8.21 5.55 -6.02
CA PHE A 66 8.71 6.03 -7.31
C PHE A 66 7.58 6.15 -8.34
N LEU A 67 6.71 5.15 -8.41
CA LEU A 67 5.51 5.19 -9.25
C LEU A 67 4.59 6.35 -8.87
N GLY A 68 4.48 6.65 -7.56
CA GLY A 68 3.71 7.78 -7.07
C GLY A 68 4.20 9.12 -7.63
N VAL A 69 5.51 9.31 -7.72
CA VAL A 69 6.11 10.52 -8.31
C VAL A 69 5.87 10.58 -9.81
N ILE A 70 6.02 9.46 -10.50
CA ILE A 70 5.80 9.37 -11.95
C ILE A 70 4.32 9.66 -12.27
N PHE A 71 3.38 8.99 -11.58
CA PHE A 71 1.95 9.21 -11.80
C PHE A 71 1.49 10.59 -11.37
N ALA A 72 2.06 11.16 -10.29
CA ALA A 72 1.77 12.54 -9.90
C ALA A 72 2.13 13.53 -11.02
N HIS A 73 3.23 13.31 -11.73
CA HIS A 73 3.59 14.13 -12.89
C HIS A 73 2.54 14.06 -13.99
N PHE A 74 2.05 12.87 -14.34
CA PHE A 74 1.03 12.71 -15.38
C PHE A 74 -0.35 13.23 -14.97
N ILE A 75 -0.72 13.07 -13.68
CA ILE A 75 -2.05 13.43 -13.18
C ILE A 75 -2.14 14.92 -12.85
N TYR A 76 -1.12 15.48 -12.21
CA TYR A 76 -1.11 16.88 -11.74
C TYR A 76 -0.32 17.83 -12.64
N GLY A 77 0.41 17.32 -13.65
CA GLY A 77 1.11 18.10 -14.66
C GLY A 77 2.07 19.14 -14.05
N ASN A 78 1.77 20.41 -14.28
CA ASN A 78 2.61 21.52 -13.84
C ASN A 78 2.72 21.71 -12.33
N ALA A 79 1.76 21.18 -11.56
CA ALA A 79 1.76 21.30 -10.09
C ALA A 79 2.82 20.38 -9.43
N ASP A 80 3.14 19.24 -10.06
CA ASP A 80 4.14 18.30 -9.54
C ASP A 80 5.08 17.78 -10.64
N ARG A 81 5.83 18.71 -11.27
CA ARG A 81 6.74 18.38 -12.38
C ARG A 81 7.87 17.45 -11.92
N MET A 82 8.27 16.56 -12.83
CA MET A 82 9.53 15.81 -12.72
C MET A 82 10.71 16.79 -12.71
N THR A 83 11.47 16.77 -11.65
CA THR A 83 12.74 17.50 -11.56
C THR A 83 13.91 16.54 -11.79
N PRO A 84 15.11 16.98 -12.21
CA PRO A 84 16.26 16.11 -12.37
C PRO A 84 16.55 15.26 -11.12
N ALA A 85 16.37 15.84 -9.93
CA ALA A 85 16.53 15.10 -8.66
C ALA A 85 15.50 13.97 -8.48
N LYS A 86 14.24 14.23 -8.84
CA LYS A 86 13.17 13.19 -8.81
C LYS A 86 13.48 12.09 -9.82
N THR A 87 13.90 12.44 -11.03
CA THR A 87 14.25 11.47 -12.07
C THR A 87 15.44 10.60 -11.64
N LEU A 88 16.50 11.23 -11.10
CA LEU A 88 17.66 10.52 -10.58
C LEU A 88 17.28 9.61 -9.41
N GLY A 89 16.47 10.11 -8.47
CA GLY A 89 15.99 9.32 -7.34
C GLY A 89 15.16 8.10 -7.77
N CYS A 90 14.26 8.26 -8.75
CA CYS A 90 13.53 7.14 -9.33
C CYS A 90 14.48 6.13 -10.00
N ALA A 91 15.44 6.58 -10.79
CA ALA A 91 16.40 5.70 -11.46
C ALA A 91 17.24 4.89 -10.46
N VAL A 92 17.76 5.56 -9.43
CA VAL A 92 18.53 4.91 -8.35
C VAL A 92 17.65 3.90 -7.58
N GLY A 93 16.43 4.28 -7.24
CA GLY A 93 15.50 3.38 -6.54
C GLY A 93 15.09 2.17 -7.37
N PHE A 94 14.81 2.34 -8.65
CA PHE A 94 14.55 1.21 -9.57
C PHE A 94 15.77 0.31 -9.74
N ALA A 95 16.99 0.87 -9.79
CA ALA A 95 18.22 0.07 -9.80
C ALA A 95 18.31 -0.82 -8.54
N GLY A 96 17.95 -0.27 -7.37
CA GLY A 96 17.86 -1.05 -6.13
C GLY A 96 16.87 -2.21 -6.23
N VAL A 97 15.68 -1.98 -6.78
CA VAL A 97 14.68 -3.03 -6.99
C VAL A 97 15.22 -4.10 -7.95
N LEU A 98 15.89 -3.71 -9.03
CA LEU A 98 16.52 -4.65 -9.98
C LEU A 98 17.62 -5.50 -9.31
N ILE A 99 18.49 -4.89 -8.49
CA ILE A 99 19.51 -5.62 -7.72
C ILE A 99 18.85 -6.67 -6.81
N GLY A 100 17.80 -6.29 -6.10
CA GLY A 100 17.03 -7.21 -5.25
C GLY A 100 16.40 -8.36 -6.05
N THR A 101 15.91 -8.07 -7.25
CA THR A 101 15.30 -9.07 -8.14
C THR A 101 16.34 -10.05 -8.69
N LEU A 102 17.47 -9.55 -9.14
CA LEU A 102 18.57 -10.38 -9.69
C LEU A 102 19.22 -11.26 -8.62
N GLY A 103 19.28 -10.78 -7.38
CA GLY A 103 19.82 -11.54 -6.25
C GLY A 103 18.90 -12.67 -5.73
N ASN A 104 17.68 -12.74 -6.22
CA ASN A 104 16.67 -13.66 -5.73
C ASN A 104 16.53 -14.94 -6.57
N HIS A 105 17.64 -15.48 -7.08
CA HIS A 105 17.65 -16.74 -7.80
C HIS A 105 17.14 -17.89 -6.90
N GLY A 106 15.87 -18.26 -7.07
CA GLY A 106 15.25 -19.43 -6.44
C GLY A 106 14.22 -19.18 -5.31
N SER A 107 14.00 -17.95 -4.85
CA SER A 107 13.05 -17.65 -3.76
C SER A 107 11.82 -16.84 -4.19
N GLY A 108 11.58 -16.66 -5.49
CA GLY A 108 10.40 -15.96 -5.97
C GLY A 108 10.00 -16.36 -7.38
N SER A 109 8.72 -16.69 -7.54
CA SER A 109 8.12 -16.90 -8.85
C SER A 109 8.06 -15.57 -9.60
N GLY A 110 8.42 -15.56 -10.90
CA GLY A 110 8.21 -14.39 -11.77
C GLY A 110 6.75 -13.92 -11.75
N TRP A 111 5.80 -14.84 -11.55
CA TRP A 111 4.40 -14.55 -11.34
C TRP A 111 4.15 -13.76 -10.04
N GLY A 112 4.84 -14.10 -8.95
CA GLY A 112 4.78 -13.34 -7.70
C GLY A 112 5.27 -11.89 -7.85
N VAL A 113 6.36 -11.69 -8.60
CA VAL A 113 6.87 -10.35 -8.94
C VAL A 113 5.84 -9.57 -9.77
N PHE A 114 5.26 -10.19 -10.79
CA PHE A 114 4.21 -9.57 -11.61
C PHE A 114 3.00 -9.16 -10.77
N CYS A 115 2.52 -10.05 -9.91
CA CYS A 115 1.39 -9.75 -9.00
C CYS A 115 1.72 -8.60 -8.04
N MET A 116 2.93 -8.57 -7.46
CA MET A 116 3.34 -7.49 -6.55
C MET A 116 3.41 -6.14 -7.29
N MET A 117 4.00 -6.11 -8.48
CA MET A 117 4.07 -4.89 -9.28
C MET A 117 2.68 -4.40 -9.69
N THR A 118 1.78 -5.31 -10.08
CA THR A 118 0.40 -4.99 -10.41
C THR A 118 -0.33 -4.39 -9.19
N ALA A 119 -0.23 -5.03 -8.03
CA ALA A 119 -0.79 -4.52 -6.78
C ALA A 119 -0.27 -3.12 -6.44
N THR A 120 1.03 -2.90 -6.61
CA THR A 120 1.70 -1.62 -6.35
C THR A 120 1.21 -0.51 -7.30
N VAL A 121 1.04 -0.82 -8.59
CA VAL A 121 0.47 0.11 -9.58
C VAL A 121 -0.97 0.48 -9.23
N ILE A 122 -1.82 -0.51 -8.93
CA ILE A 122 -3.23 -0.30 -8.55
C ILE A 122 -3.30 0.61 -7.31
N PHE A 123 -2.52 0.31 -6.27
CA PHE A 123 -2.47 1.11 -5.05
C PHE A 123 -2.03 2.54 -5.32
N THR A 124 -1.00 2.73 -6.13
CA THR A 124 -0.45 4.06 -6.43
C THR A 124 -1.44 4.91 -7.22
N LEU A 125 -2.14 4.33 -8.20
CA LEU A 125 -3.17 5.01 -8.98
C LEU A 125 -4.41 5.36 -8.14
N SER A 126 -4.71 4.59 -7.09
CA SER A 126 -5.83 4.88 -6.20
C SER A 126 -5.58 6.09 -5.28
N GLY A 127 -4.31 6.48 -5.04
CA GLY A 127 -3.96 7.59 -4.16
C GLY A 127 -4.60 8.93 -4.53
N PRO A 128 -4.44 9.44 -5.77
CA PRO A 128 -5.12 10.65 -6.24
C PRO A 128 -6.64 10.58 -6.17
N TRP A 129 -7.21 9.41 -6.49
CA TRP A 129 -8.65 9.19 -6.41
C TRP A 129 -9.13 9.24 -4.96
N ASN A 130 -8.45 8.55 -4.05
CA ASN A 130 -8.72 8.60 -2.61
C ASN A 130 -8.68 10.04 -2.08
N LYS A 131 -7.66 10.83 -2.45
CA LYS A 131 -7.55 12.25 -2.09
C LYS A 131 -8.75 13.07 -2.60
N SER A 132 -9.24 12.80 -3.81
CA SER A 132 -10.41 13.48 -4.36
C SER A 132 -11.68 13.16 -3.57
N VAL A 133 -11.89 11.90 -3.23
CA VAL A 133 -13.09 11.43 -2.50
C VAL A 133 -13.07 11.91 -1.04
N THR A 134 -11.92 11.90 -0.37
CA THR A 134 -11.78 12.36 1.02
C THR A 134 -11.95 13.89 1.17
N LYS A 135 -11.84 14.65 0.08
CA LYS A 135 -12.20 16.07 0.09
C LYS A 135 -13.72 16.29 0.07
N LYS A 136 -14.48 15.35 -0.50
CA LYS A 136 -15.95 15.43 -0.68
C LYS A 136 -16.72 14.81 0.51
N ALA A 137 -16.08 13.95 1.30
CA ALA A 137 -16.71 13.20 2.38
C ALA A 137 -15.81 13.10 3.62
N ASP A 138 -16.40 12.65 4.72
CA ASP A 138 -15.64 12.39 5.93
C ASP A 138 -14.68 11.21 5.71
N SER A 139 -13.40 11.39 6.11
CA SER A 139 -12.35 10.38 5.90
C SER A 139 -12.69 9.03 6.56
N PHE A 140 -13.40 9.04 7.69
CA PHE A 140 -13.86 7.81 8.34
C PHE A 140 -14.91 7.08 7.50
N ALA A 141 -15.89 7.83 6.92
CA ALA A 141 -16.91 7.25 6.05
C ALA A 141 -16.28 6.64 4.78
N VAL A 142 -15.31 7.34 4.19
CA VAL A 142 -14.57 6.83 3.00
C VAL A 142 -13.83 5.55 3.35
N CYS A 143 -13.08 5.53 4.46
CA CYS A 143 -12.34 4.33 4.90
C CYS A 143 -13.29 3.18 5.23
N PHE A 144 -14.41 3.45 5.93
CA PHE A 144 -15.42 2.45 6.22
C PHE A 144 -15.96 1.79 4.94
N ILE A 145 -16.49 2.60 4.01
CA ILE A 145 -17.10 2.08 2.77
C ILE A 145 -16.04 1.34 1.94
N ASN A 146 -14.84 1.89 1.81
CA ASN A 146 -13.74 1.28 1.07
C ASN A 146 -13.40 -0.12 1.62
N LEU A 147 -13.14 -0.22 2.92
CA LEU A 147 -12.76 -1.48 3.56
C LEU A 147 -13.91 -2.48 3.61
N PHE A 148 -15.13 -2.02 3.89
CA PHE A 148 -16.30 -2.89 3.97
C PHE A 148 -16.66 -3.48 2.61
N VAL A 149 -16.85 -2.64 1.59
CA VAL A 149 -17.21 -3.07 0.23
C VAL A 149 -16.08 -3.88 -0.39
N GLY A 150 -14.84 -3.41 -0.26
CA GLY A 150 -13.69 -4.12 -0.78
C GLY A 150 -13.44 -5.46 -0.08
N GLY A 151 -13.64 -5.50 1.23
CA GLY A 151 -13.53 -6.73 2.03
C GLY A 151 -14.63 -7.75 1.70
N LEU A 152 -15.87 -7.28 1.51
CA LEU A 152 -16.98 -8.13 1.11
C LEU A 152 -16.74 -8.74 -0.27
N ALA A 153 -16.28 -7.95 -1.23
CA ALA A 153 -15.94 -8.47 -2.56
C ALA A 153 -14.81 -9.50 -2.52
N LEU A 154 -13.76 -9.28 -1.71
CA LEU A 154 -12.70 -10.26 -1.48
C LEU A 154 -13.22 -11.55 -0.80
N PHE A 155 -14.14 -11.40 0.13
CA PHE A 155 -14.77 -12.56 0.78
C PHE A 155 -15.55 -13.41 -0.24
N VAL A 156 -16.37 -12.76 -1.06
CA VAL A 156 -17.14 -13.44 -2.12
C VAL A 156 -16.19 -14.10 -3.12
N LEU A 157 -15.15 -13.39 -3.57
CA LEU A 157 -14.15 -13.95 -4.48
C LEU A 157 -13.46 -15.18 -3.87
N GLY A 158 -13.05 -15.10 -2.61
CA GLY A 158 -12.44 -16.23 -1.90
C GLY A 158 -13.37 -17.42 -1.74
N ALA A 159 -14.66 -17.19 -1.47
CA ALA A 159 -15.69 -18.25 -1.39
C ALA A 159 -15.91 -18.94 -2.74
N VAL A 160 -16.00 -18.16 -3.83
CA VAL A 160 -16.16 -18.70 -5.20
C VAL A 160 -14.94 -19.51 -5.62
N MET A 161 -13.74 -19.13 -5.18
CA MET A 161 -12.51 -19.89 -5.45
C MET A 161 -12.33 -21.12 -4.55
N GLY A 162 -13.35 -21.50 -3.76
CA GLY A 162 -13.31 -22.68 -2.89
C GLY A 162 -12.55 -22.46 -1.57
N GLY A 163 -12.33 -21.22 -1.18
CA GLY A 163 -11.69 -20.88 0.09
C GLY A 163 -12.58 -21.27 1.27
N SER A 164 -12.03 -22.00 2.25
CA SER A 164 -12.71 -22.35 3.49
C SER A 164 -12.23 -21.50 4.67
N LEU A 165 -13.17 -21.12 5.55
CA LEU A 165 -12.86 -20.47 6.82
C LEU A 165 -12.48 -21.55 7.84
N HIS A 166 -11.19 -21.92 7.87
CA HIS A 166 -10.66 -22.79 8.93
C HIS A 166 -10.01 -21.95 10.00
N VAL A 167 -10.68 -21.80 11.13
CA VAL A 167 -10.10 -21.19 12.32
C VAL A 167 -9.35 -22.28 13.08
N GLN A 168 -8.03 -22.28 12.97
CA GLN A 168 -7.19 -23.34 13.54
C GLN A 168 -6.99 -23.21 15.06
N SER A 169 -7.11 -21.99 15.62
CA SER A 169 -6.92 -21.75 17.05
C SER A 169 -7.52 -20.42 17.50
N ALA A 170 -7.77 -20.29 18.81
CA ALA A 170 -8.19 -19.02 19.42
C ALA A 170 -7.13 -17.91 19.21
N LEU A 171 -5.84 -18.28 19.22
CA LEU A 171 -4.74 -17.35 18.92
C LEU A 171 -4.86 -16.77 17.49
N ALA A 172 -5.24 -17.57 16.50
CA ALA A 172 -5.44 -17.11 15.13
C ALA A 172 -6.53 -16.01 15.05
N VAL A 173 -7.61 -16.17 15.84
CA VAL A 173 -8.67 -15.15 15.93
C VAL A 173 -8.15 -13.86 16.56
N VAL A 174 -7.40 -13.95 17.67
CA VAL A 174 -6.82 -12.79 18.36
C VAL A 174 -5.87 -12.05 17.44
N VAL A 175 -4.96 -12.75 16.75
CA VAL A 175 -4.05 -12.15 15.77
C VAL A 175 -4.82 -11.50 14.61
N MET A 176 -5.88 -12.13 14.13
CA MET A 176 -6.72 -11.60 13.07
C MET A 176 -7.41 -10.29 13.50
N LEU A 177 -7.96 -10.23 14.71
CA LEU A 177 -8.58 -9.02 15.26
C LEU A 177 -7.57 -7.91 15.50
N TYR A 178 -6.38 -8.26 15.99
CA TYR A 178 -5.27 -7.32 16.19
C TYR A 178 -4.80 -6.70 14.86
N LEU A 179 -4.60 -7.53 13.84
CA LEU A 179 -4.25 -7.05 12.51
C LEU A 179 -5.37 -6.19 11.90
N ALA A 180 -6.66 -6.53 12.15
CA ALA A 180 -7.80 -5.70 11.77
C ALA A 180 -7.70 -4.31 12.37
N PHE A 181 -7.50 -4.25 13.67
CA PHE A 181 -7.40 -2.98 14.39
C PHE A 181 -6.25 -2.11 13.85
N ILE A 182 -5.04 -2.68 13.72
CA ILE A 182 -3.87 -1.93 13.22
C ILE A 182 -4.10 -1.43 11.79
N CYS A 183 -4.63 -2.28 10.93
CA CYS A 183 -4.89 -1.93 9.54
C CYS A 183 -5.90 -0.76 9.45
N GLY A 184 -7.01 -0.81 10.23
CA GLY A 184 -8.00 0.25 10.25
C GLY A 184 -7.49 1.56 10.79
N ALA A 185 -6.81 1.50 11.90
CA ALA A 185 -6.16 2.66 12.46
C ALA A 185 -5.18 3.28 11.46
N GLY A 186 -4.38 2.44 10.79
CA GLY A 186 -3.43 2.85 9.75
C GLY A 186 -4.11 3.54 8.57
N TYR A 187 -5.21 2.97 8.05
CA TYR A 187 -5.97 3.59 6.94
C TYR A 187 -6.55 4.95 7.32
N VAL A 188 -7.13 5.07 8.51
CA VAL A 188 -7.70 6.34 9.00
C VAL A 188 -6.61 7.37 9.21
N LEU A 189 -5.51 7.00 9.88
CA LEU A 189 -4.37 7.89 10.10
C LEU A 189 -3.76 8.36 8.77
N TRP A 190 -3.60 7.44 7.81
CA TRP A 190 -3.11 7.77 6.48
C TRP A 190 -4.05 8.74 5.75
N ALA A 191 -5.36 8.50 5.79
CA ALA A 191 -6.35 9.39 5.19
C ALA A 191 -6.33 10.79 5.82
N LEU A 192 -6.19 10.89 7.14
CA LEU A 192 -6.07 12.15 7.86
C LEU A 192 -4.76 12.88 7.54
N LEU A 193 -3.65 12.15 7.43
CA LEU A 193 -2.37 12.70 7.01
C LEU A 193 -2.46 13.28 5.59
N MET A 194 -3.03 12.53 4.65
CA MET A 194 -3.21 12.96 3.26
C MET A 194 -4.13 14.16 3.13
N LYS A 195 -5.17 14.26 3.98
CA LYS A 195 -6.10 15.39 3.99
C LYS A 195 -5.44 16.69 4.42
N ASN A 196 -4.57 16.62 5.43
CA ASN A 196 -4.05 17.80 6.15
C ASN A 196 -2.62 18.19 5.74
N ASN A 197 -1.93 17.37 4.96
CA ASN A 197 -0.53 17.62 4.62
C ASN A 197 -0.29 17.54 3.10
N PRO A 198 0.70 18.28 2.59
CA PRO A 198 1.16 18.10 1.22
C PRO A 198 1.77 16.70 1.04
N VAL A 199 1.51 16.09 -0.10
CA VAL A 199 1.98 14.73 -0.44
C VAL A 199 3.49 14.58 -0.29
N SER A 200 4.25 15.63 -0.61
CA SER A 200 5.72 15.67 -0.47
C SER A 200 6.23 15.47 0.96
N ARG A 201 5.48 15.92 1.99
CA ARG A 201 5.86 15.66 3.40
C ARG A 201 5.58 14.22 3.82
N ILE A 202 4.53 13.63 3.28
CA ILE A 202 4.15 12.25 3.60
C ILE A 202 5.08 11.25 2.91
N ALA A 203 5.57 11.59 1.73
CA ALA A 203 6.50 10.75 0.96
C ALA A 203 7.79 10.41 1.72
N ILE A 204 8.21 11.26 2.69
CA ILE A 204 9.37 10.97 3.56
C ILE A 204 9.18 9.67 4.34
N PHE A 205 7.95 9.36 4.75
CA PHE A 205 7.70 8.10 5.47
C PHE A 205 7.78 6.86 4.57
N GLY A 206 7.80 7.05 3.25
CA GLY A 206 7.88 5.95 2.29
C GLY A 206 9.15 5.10 2.41
N PHE A 207 10.30 5.68 2.87
CA PHE A 207 11.52 4.90 3.05
C PHE A 207 11.57 4.10 4.37
N VAL A 208 10.67 4.39 5.31
CA VAL A 208 10.56 3.60 6.54
C VAL A 208 10.03 2.19 6.23
N ASN A 209 9.11 2.09 5.28
CA ASN A 209 8.48 0.82 4.91
C ASN A 209 9.49 -0.28 4.50
N PRO A 210 10.40 -0.09 3.53
CA PRO A 210 11.33 -1.14 3.13
C PRO A 210 12.29 -1.52 4.26
N VAL A 211 12.71 -0.55 5.09
CA VAL A 211 13.59 -0.82 6.24
C VAL A 211 12.89 -1.70 7.26
N VAL A 212 11.68 -1.31 7.66
CA VAL A 212 10.89 -2.06 8.65
C VAL A 212 10.52 -3.44 8.12
N ASN A 213 10.13 -3.56 6.84
CA ASN A 213 9.80 -4.86 6.23
C ASN A 213 10.99 -5.82 6.25
N VAL A 214 12.19 -5.37 5.88
CA VAL A 214 13.40 -6.21 5.90
C VAL A 214 13.74 -6.64 7.32
N LEU A 215 13.70 -5.71 8.30
CA LEU A 215 13.98 -6.02 9.70
C LEU A 215 12.95 -7.00 10.29
N LEU A 216 11.66 -6.75 10.08
CA LEU A 216 10.60 -7.64 10.57
C LEU A 216 10.66 -9.02 9.92
N SER A 217 10.93 -9.08 8.62
CA SER A 217 11.07 -10.37 7.92
C SER A 217 12.21 -11.20 8.47
N ALA A 218 13.32 -10.57 8.80
CA ALA A 218 14.44 -11.27 9.43
C ALA A 218 14.13 -11.77 10.84
N VAL A 219 13.47 -10.95 11.66
CA VAL A 219 13.16 -11.29 13.05
C VAL A 219 12.04 -12.33 13.14
N LEU A 220 10.98 -12.18 12.33
CA LEU A 220 9.79 -13.02 12.43
C LEU A 220 9.87 -14.30 11.59
N ASN A 221 10.47 -14.22 10.41
CA ASN A 221 10.53 -15.34 9.46
C ASN A 221 11.90 -16.03 9.45
N GLY A 222 12.88 -15.54 10.21
CA GLY A 222 14.23 -16.08 10.20
C GLY A 222 14.94 -15.92 8.87
N GLU A 223 14.50 -14.96 8.03
CA GLU A 223 15.14 -14.70 6.74
C GLU A 223 16.55 -14.12 6.95
N PRO A 224 17.55 -14.57 6.18
CA PRO A 224 18.92 -14.10 6.35
C PRO A 224 19.01 -12.60 6.01
N LEU A 225 19.23 -11.77 7.05
CA LEU A 225 19.47 -10.33 6.93
C LEU A 225 20.63 -9.98 6.02
N PHE A 226 21.66 -10.83 6.01
CA PHE A 226 22.95 -10.55 5.40
C PHE A 226 23.12 -11.09 3.98
N ARG A 227 22.03 -11.21 3.22
CA ARG A 227 22.22 -11.30 1.76
C ARG A 227 22.60 -9.92 1.26
N TRP A 228 23.83 -9.79 0.76
CA TRP A 228 24.38 -8.50 0.29
C TRP A 228 23.46 -7.82 -0.75
N GLN A 229 22.74 -8.62 -1.55
CA GLN A 229 21.77 -8.12 -2.52
C GLN A 229 20.61 -7.37 -1.87
N TYR A 230 20.07 -7.87 -0.76
CA TYR A 230 18.99 -7.19 -0.04
C TYR A 230 19.47 -5.91 0.65
N LEU A 231 20.68 -5.94 1.22
CA LEU A 231 21.28 -4.75 1.81
C LEU A 231 21.59 -3.68 0.74
N ALA A 232 22.17 -4.09 -0.40
CA ALA A 232 22.41 -3.19 -1.52
C ALA A 232 21.09 -2.61 -2.05
N ALA A 233 20.08 -3.47 -2.31
CA ALA A 233 18.76 -3.03 -2.76
C ALA A 233 18.11 -2.03 -1.79
N LEU A 234 18.18 -2.31 -0.47
CA LEU A 234 17.65 -1.44 0.56
C LEU A 234 18.34 -0.06 0.55
N VAL A 235 19.68 -0.02 0.47
CA VAL A 235 20.45 1.23 0.40
C VAL A 235 20.06 2.03 -0.85
N PHE A 236 20.02 1.40 -2.02
CA PHE A 236 19.64 2.07 -3.27
C PHE A 236 18.21 2.61 -3.24
N VAL A 237 17.27 1.82 -2.71
CA VAL A 237 15.86 2.25 -2.55
C VAL A 237 15.76 3.43 -1.60
N CYS A 238 16.41 3.36 -0.43
CA CYS A 238 16.39 4.45 0.55
C CYS A 238 17.03 5.73 0.00
N VAL A 239 18.17 5.63 -0.68
CA VAL A 239 18.83 6.76 -1.35
C VAL A 239 17.94 7.33 -2.44
N GLY A 240 17.31 6.48 -3.25
CA GLY A 240 16.38 6.90 -4.29
C GLY A 240 15.20 7.69 -3.72
N ILE A 241 14.55 7.19 -2.67
CA ILE A 241 13.43 7.88 -2.01
C ILE A 241 13.91 9.20 -1.38
N TRP A 242 15.08 9.22 -0.75
CA TRP A 242 15.65 10.44 -0.18
C TRP A 242 15.91 11.50 -1.27
N LEU A 243 16.48 11.13 -2.41
CA LEU A 243 16.70 12.04 -3.54
C LEU A 243 15.40 12.62 -4.08
N VAL A 244 14.36 11.78 -4.23
CA VAL A 244 13.02 12.21 -4.65
C VAL A 244 12.46 13.27 -3.68
N ASN A 245 12.60 13.03 -2.38
CA ASN A 245 12.04 13.91 -1.35
C ASN A 245 12.84 15.19 -1.13
N LYS A 246 14.14 15.21 -1.46
CA LYS A 246 14.98 16.41 -1.39
C LYS A 246 14.64 17.44 -2.49
N ALA A 247 13.97 17.02 -3.56
CA ALA A 247 13.56 17.93 -4.62
C ALA A 247 12.56 18.96 -4.06
N PRO A 248 12.80 20.27 -4.23
CA PRO A 248 11.93 21.31 -3.67
C PRO A 248 10.51 21.16 -4.25
N ALA A 249 9.53 20.97 -3.37
CA ALA A 249 8.14 21.11 -3.74
C ALA A 249 7.90 22.59 -4.10
N LYS A 250 7.51 22.85 -5.34
CA LYS A 250 7.12 24.20 -5.75
C LYS A 250 5.90 24.57 -4.90
N LYS A 251 5.99 25.69 -4.15
CA LYS A 251 4.87 26.23 -3.37
C LYS A 251 3.66 26.32 -4.29
N GLU A 252 2.56 25.67 -3.91
CA GLU A 252 1.25 25.95 -4.52
C GLU A 252 1.04 27.46 -4.37
N GLY A 253 1.05 28.18 -5.49
CA GLY A 253 0.71 29.60 -5.53
C GLY A 253 -0.71 29.75 -4.97
N LYS A 254 -0.85 30.73 -4.08
CA LYS A 254 -2.12 31.17 -3.51
C LYS A 254 -3.13 31.50 -4.62
#